data_d6c5baa2930d689b50fbf92864af4474
#
_entry.id   d6c5baa2930d689b50fbf92864af4474
#
_cell.length_a   1.000
_cell.length_b   1.000
_cell.length_c   1.000
_cell.angle_alpha   90.00
_cell.angle_beta   90.00
_cell.angle_gamma   90.00
#
_symmetry.space_group_name_H-M   'P 1'
#
loop_
_entity.id
_entity.type
_entity.pdbx_description
1 polymer ?
#
loop_
_entity_poly.entity_id
_entity_poly.type
_entity_poly.pdbx_seq_one_letter_code
_entity_poly.pdbx_strand_id
1 'polypeptide(L)'
;MSAQQPRGVLAELLAGQVVVCDGAMGTMLHTAGVPLDRSLPELNLSRPALVRDLHAAYVSAGARILQTNTFGANRLRLAAAGLEASVSEINIAGARLAREAVQRAGHPVLVAGSVGPAVSAPAVRRVPASLRADTLREQIAALGDWVDLLILETFGDLESLVQAVEVAASESDLPVIAQLTFGDDGRTLRGEDPAQAAAVLAKLPVAALGANCTVGPAVLVDVVDELARATGLPISVQPNAGLPQRLGSQVRYARNAAYFAEAAQRFVAAGATLVGGCCGTTPAHVRAISHAVAGLPPAQRSPTTRVVARATAPTGIQPAPGWPWDGELVVAVGLQAPNGSQVPQFLQRATMLRAAGAGVLAIIEAAPPAARISPVGAAVVVSDRVGSAVLLPVEAANRNLAALQADMLGAHALGLRMVVCRTGSVRVSGDYPSIGSGSPWDVDSVGLVSMLAALNDGIDWRGVAIAEHTRFVIGAALGTAVTNLAHELDRVEAKLRAGAHFLVTDVIYDVEEASRALGALRARGVTLPVLATLAPFEDIQTLQRLSYEVPEVSIPLSVLAAAKRDRDNPTETVEHAVCAVEKLRNLISGVVVVVPSGADELAAQLVSALSKLQSKP
;
A
#
# COMPACT_ATOMS: atom_id res chain seq x y z
N MET A 1 2.70 -30.24 9.42
CA MET A 1 1.85 -30.15 10.61
C MET A 1 0.44 -29.98 10.09
N SER A 2 -0.53 -30.82 10.46
CA SER A 2 -1.90 -30.77 9.98
C SER A 2 -2.60 -29.51 10.51
N ALA A 3 -3.39 -28.85 9.65
CA ALA A 3 -4.26 -27.74 10.05
C ALA A 3 -5.02 -28.12 11.33
N GLN A 4 -4.94 -27.29 12.36
CA GLN A 4 -5.71 -27.54 13.59
C GLN A 4 -7.19 -27.40 13.26
N GLN A 5 -7.96 -28.47 13.43
CA GLN A 5 -9.42 -28.39 13.36
C GLN A 5 -9.92 -27.45 14.45
N PRO A 6 -10.99 -26.64 14.18
CA PRO A 6 -11.61 -25.79 15.19
C PRO A 6 -11.95 -26.59 16.44
N ARG A 7 -11.53 -26.14 17.61
CA ARG A 7 -11.73 -26.88 18.87
C ARG A 7 -13.03 -26.45 19.54
N GLY A 8 -13.76 -27.40 20.13
CA GLY A 8 -14.91 -27.15 21.00
C GLY A 8 -16.13 -26.53 20.29
N VAL A 9 -16.78 -25.58 20.95
CA VAL A 9 -18.08 -25.00 20.57
C VAL A 9 -18.06 -24.35 19.17
N LEU A 10 -16.94 -23.74 18.73
CA LEU A 10 -16.82 -23.20 17.38
C LEU A 10 -16.86 -24.31 16.32
N ALA A 11 -16.21 -25.45 16.57
CA ALA A 11 -16.24 -26.59 15.66
C ALA A 11 -17.65 -27.15 15.50
N GLU A 12 -18.37 -27.30 16.61
CA GLU A 12 -19.76 -27.75 16.61
C GLU A 12 -20.67 -26.76 15.86
N LEU A 13 -20.45 -25.47 16.05
CA LEU A 13 -21.21 -24.41 15.39
C LEU A 13 -20.99 -24.42 13.87
N LEU A 14 -19.76 -24.67 13.42
CA LEU A 14 -19.37 -24.68 11.99
C LEU A 14 -19.77 -26.00 11.27
N ALA A 15 -19.92 -27.10 12.01
CA ALA A 15 -20.18 -28.41 11.41
C ALA A 15 -21.60 -28.58 10.85
N GLY A 16 -22.58 -27.82 11.31
CA GLY A 16 -23.99 -28.07 11.02
C GLY A 16 -24.71 -27.04 10.16
N GLN A 17 -24.20 -25.80 10.11
CA GLN A 17 -24.92 -24.69 9.46
C GLN A 17 -24.01 -23.52 9.14
N VAL A 18 -24.49 -22.62 8.27
CA VAL A 18 -23.87 -21.32 8.05
C VAL A 18 -24.01 -20.49 9.32
N VAL A 19 -22.91 -19.88 9.76
CA VAL A 19 -22.82 -19.08 10.99
C VAL A 19 -22.95 -17.61 10.66
N VAL A 20 -23.86 -16.91 11.32
CA VAL A 20 -24.04 -15.47 11.16
C VAL A 20 -23.18 -14.72 12.15
N CYS A 21 -22.27 -13.88 11.65
CA CYS A 21 -21.53 -12.90 12.44
C CYS A 21 -22.36 -11.61 12.58
N ASP A 22 -21.95 -10.73 13.49
CA ASP A 22 -22.57 -9.43 13.64
C ASP A 22 -22.21 -8.45 12.49
N GLY A 23 -22.40 -7.16 12.72
CA GLY A 23 -22.14 -6.08 11.75
C GLY A 23 -21.32 -4.95 12.36
N ALA A 24 -21.38 -3.80 11.73
CA ALA A 24 -20.54 -2.66 12.07
C ALA A 24 -20.77 -2.15 13.49
N MET A 25 -19.73 -2.06 14.28
CA MET A 25 -19.73 -1.35 15.55
C MET A 25 -19.45 0.15 15.33
N GLY A 26 -18.35 0.50 14.69
CA GLY A 26 -17.90 1.88 14.57
C GLY A 26 -18.90 2.80 13.86
N THR A 27 -19.43 2.42 12.71
CA THR A 27 -20.42 3.22 11.98
C THR A 27 -21.74 3.35 12.71
N MET A 28 -22.12 2.36 13.52
CA MET A 28 -23.32 2.44 14.36
C MET A 28 -23.12 3.44 15.53
N LEU A 29 -21.95 3.45 16.16
CA LEU A 29 -21.58 4.41 17.20
C LEU A 29 -21.59 5.84 16.63
N HIS A 30 -21.03 6.07 15.45
CA HIS A 30 -21.09 7.37 14.78
C HIS A 30 -22.54 7.78 14.43
N THR A 31 -23.38 6.83 13.99
CA THR A 31 -24.81 7.09 13.75
C THR A 31 -25.54 7.46 15.04
N ALA A 32 -25.10 6.94 16.19
CA ALA A 32 -25.61 7.31 17.51
C ALA A 32 -25.01 8.63 18.07
N GLY A 33 -24.32 9.42 17.23
CA GLY A 33 -23.82 10.76 17.57
C GLY A 33 -22.41 10.79 18.17
N VAL A 34 -21.63 9.70 18.08
CA VAL A 34 -20.22 9.74 18.48
C VAL A 34 -19.40 10.44 17.39
N PRO A 35 -18.58 11.46 17.73
CA PRO A 35 -17.73 12.18 16.77
C PRO A 35 -16.72 11.26 16.08
N LEU A 36 -16.33 11.61 14.83
CA LEU A 36 -15.40 10.81 14.03
C LEU A 36 -13.96 10.76 14.56
N ASP A 37 -13.55 11.73 15.34
CA ASP A 37 -12.24 11.86 15.98
C ASP A 37 -12.13 11.15 17.32
N ARG A 38 -13.23 10.57 17.82
CA ARG A 38 -13.26 9.87 19.11
C ARG A 38 -12.68 8.46 18.98
N SER A 39 -11.89 8.05 19.97
CA SER A 39 -11.48 6.64 20.13
C SER A 39 -12.71 5.78 20.43
N LEU A 40 -13.10 4.91 19.50
CA LEU A 40 -14.30 4.07 19.67
C LEU A 40 -14.17 3.00 20.74
N PRO A 41 -13.00 2.34 20.94
CA PRO A 41 -12.81 1.40 22.05
C PRO A 41 -12.92 2.04 23.43
N GLU A 42 -12.59 3.34 23.57
CA GLU A 42 -12.72 4.06 24.84
C GLU A 42 -14.17 4.12 25.32
N LEU A 43 -15.14 4.05 24.41
CA LEU A 43 -16.56 4.03 24.75
C LEU A 43 -16.97 2.81 25.60
N ASN A 44 -16.17 1.77 25.64
CA ASN A 44 -16.36 0.65 26.55
C ASN A 44 -16.35 1.11 28.03
N LEU A 45 -15.62 2.19 28.31
CA LEU A 45 -15.52 2.79 29.66
C LEU A 45 -16.49 3.98 29.82
N SER A 46 -16.52 4.91 28.87
CA SER A 46 -17.27 6.16 29.01
C SER A 46 -18.75 6.05 28.64
N ARG A 47 -19.11 5.12 27.73
CA ARG A 47 -20.49 4.90 27.27
C ARG A 47 -20.88 3.42 27.21
N PRO A 48 -20.69 2.63 28.29
CA PRO A 48 -20.89 1.18 28.29
C PRO A 48 -22.31 0.77 27.88
N ALA A 49 -23.31 1.52 28.28
CA ALA A 49 -24.71 1.25 27.92
C ALA A 49 -24.92 1.27 26.39
N LEU A 50 -24.35 2.27 25.68
CA LEU A 50 -24.46 2.37 24.24
C LEU A 50 -23.82 1.18 23.52
N VAL A 51 -22.61 0.77 23.93
CA VAL A 51 -21.92 -0.37 23.35
C VAL A 51 -22.69 -1.66 23.59
N ARG A 52 -23.14 -1.89 24.84
CA ARG A 52 -23.94 -3.08 25.20
C ARG A 52 -25.25 -3.16 24.41
N ASP A 53 -25.95 -2.04 24.25
CA ASP A 53 -27.25 -2.00 23.55
C ASP A 53 -27.09 -2.29 22.06
N LEU A 54 -25.98 -1.87 21.43
CA LEU A 54 -25.63 -2.24 20.07
C LEU A 54 -25.31 -3.74 19.94
N HIS A 55 -24.55 -4.31 20.86
CA HIS A 55 -24.31 -5.75 20.92
C HIS A 55 -25.63 -6.52 21.05
N ALA A 56 -26.52 -6.12 21.96
CA ALA A 56 -27.81 -6.75 22.13
C ALA A 56 -28.70 -6.65 20.88
N ALA A 57 -28.62 -5.55 20.13
CA ALA A 57 -29.33 -5.40 18.87
C ALA A 57 -28.85 -6.39 17.79
N TYR A 58 -27.55 -6.67 17.71
CA TYR A 58 -27.00 -7.69 16.80
C TYR A 58 -27.36 -9.10 17.21
N VAL A 59 -27.32 -9.42 18.50
CA VAL A 59 -27.80 -10.72 19.03
C VAL A 59 -29.27 -10.91 18.67
N SER A 60 -30.12 -9.91 18.89
CA SER A 60 -31.55 -9.93 18.54
C SER A 60 -31.80 -10.01 17.02
N ALA A 61 -30.83 -9.62 16.20
CA ALA A 61 -30.88 -9.73 14.75
C ALA A 61 -30.47 -11.13 14.25
N GLY A 62 -30.00 -12.03 15.12
CA GLY A 62 -29.65 -13.40 14.80
C GLY A 62 -28.15 -13.67 14.68
N ALA A 63 -27.30 -12.77 15.14
CA ALA A 63 -25.86 -13.03 15.21
C ALA A 63 -25.55 -14.19 16.15
N ARG A 64 -24.65 -15.09 15.73
CA ARG A 64 -24.16 -16.25 16.49
C ARG A 64 -22.69 -16.08 16.91
N ILE A 65 -21.99 -15.15 16.28
CA ILE A 65 -20.68 -14.64 16.70
C ILE A 65 -20.81 -13.13 16.85
N LEU A 66 -20.42 -12.63 18.00
CA LEU A 66 -20.47 -11.23 18.38
C LEU A 66 -19.06 -10.70 18.62
N GLN A 67 -18.63 -9.72 17.87
CA GLN A 67 -17.29 -9.12 17.95
C GLN A 67 -17.26 -8.01 19.01
N THR A 68 -16.22 -8.01 19.83
CA THR A 68 -16.04 -6.96 20.86
C THR A 68 -15.73 -5.60 20.24
N ASN A 69 -16.05 -4.52 20.93
CA ASN A 69 -15.66 -3.15 20.50
C ASN A 69 -14.19 -2.87 20.85
N THR A 70 -13.26 -3.65 20.28
CA THR A 70 -11.83 -3.62 20.61
C THR A 70 -10.91 -3.56 19.39
N PHE A 71 -11.42 -3.39 18.17
CA PHE A 71 -10.66 -3.38 16.92
C PHE A 71 -9.37 -2.52 16.97
N GLY A 72 -9.45 -1.31 17.51
CA GLY A 72 -8.32 -0.39 17.66
C GLY A 72 -7.80 -0.26 19.10
N ALA A 73 -8.14 -1.19 20.00
CA ALA A 73 -7.81 -1.11 21.42
C ALA A 73 -6.38 -1.59 21.75
N ASN A 74 -5.42 -1.26 20.91
CA ASN A 74 -4.01 -1.55 21.14
C ASN A 74 -3.21 -0.28 21.47
N ARG A 75 -2.05 -0.45 22.10
CA ARG A 75 -1.20 0.63 22.62
C ARG A 75 -0.89 1.71 21.58
N LEU A 76 -0.50 1.32 20.37
CA LEU A 76 -0.08 2.26 19.33
C LEU A 76 -1.25 3.09 18.78
N ARG A 77 -2.45 2.51 18.68
CA ARG A 77 -3.64 3.24 18.24
C ARG A 77 -4.23 4.10 19.35
N LEU A 78 -4.25 3.59 20.58
CA LEU A 78 -4.75 4.32 21.74
C LEU A 78 -3.88 5.52 22.11
N ALA A 79 -2.57 5.49 21.81
CA ALA A 79 -1.65 6.61 22.02
C ALA A 79 -2.10 7.90 21.31
N ALA A 80 -2.77 7.80 20.16
CA ALA A 80 -3.31 8.98 19.46
C ALA A 80 -4.38 9.73 20.28
N ALA A 81 -4.98 9.07 21.28
CA ALA A 81 -5.94 9.65 22.20
C ALA A 81 -5.40 9.80 23.64
N GLY A 82 -4.11 9.54 23.87
CA GLY A 82 -3.48 9.55 25.20
C GLY A 82 -3.95 8.42 26.13
N LEU A 83 -4.36 7.29 25.55
CA LEU A 83 -4.96 6.15 26.26
C LEU A 83 -4.10 4.89 26.23
N GLU A 84 -2.82 5.01 25.90
CA GLU A 84 -1.88 3.89 25.77
C GLU A 84 -1.66 3.10 27.07
N ALA A 85 -1.96 3.69 28.21
CA ALA A 85 -1.90 3.01 29.51
C ALA A 85 -3.15 2.18 29.82
N SER A 86 -4.27 2.39 29.09
CA SER A 86 -5.58 1.78 29.37
C SER A 86 -5.89 0.58 28.47
N VAL A 87 -4.90 -0.01 27.79
CA VAL A 87 -5.10 -1.15 26.87
C VAL A 87 -5.87 -2.28 27.53
N SER A 88 -5.41 -2.76 28.68
CA SER A 88 -6.03 -3.89 29.37
C SER A 88 -7.46 -3.55 29.83
N GLU A 89 -7.66 -2.40 30.44
CA GLU A 89 -8.96 -1.95 30.97
C GLU A 89 -10.02 -1.84 29.86
N ILE A 90 -9.66 -1.21 28.72
CA ILE A 90 -10.55 -1.03 27.56
C ILE A 90 -10.92 -2.37 26.91
N ASN A 91 -9.96 -3.29 26.75
CA ASN A 91 -10.21 -4.60 26.15
C ASN A 91 -11.09 -5.48 27.04
N ILE A 92 -10.79 -5.55 28.33
CA ILE A 92 -11.59 -6.32 29.31
C ILE A 92 -13.02 -5.75 29.38
N ALA A 93 -13.17 -4.42 29.45
CA ALA A 93 -14.49 -3.80 29.46
C ALA A 93 -15.29 -4.15 28.18
N GLY A 94 -14.66 -4.06 27.00
CA GLY A 94 -15.30 -4.41 25.74
C GLY A 94 -15.78 -5.87 25.69
N ALA A 95 -14.95 -6.81 26.16
CA ALA A 95 -15.32 -8.21 26.23
C ALA A 95 -16.45 -8.48 27.23
N ARG A 96 -16.45 -7.81 28.38
CA ARG A 96 -17.53 -7.91 29.38
C ARG A 96 -18.87 -7.43 28.84
N LEU A 97 -18.89 -6.28 28.14
CA LEU A 97 -20.11 -5.74 27.53
C LEU A 97 -20.71 -6.69 26.49
N ALA A 98 -19.86 -7.33 25.66
CA ALA A 98 -20.29 -8.36 24.71
C ALA A 98 -20.86 -9.59 25.46
N ARG A 99 -20.21 -10.06 26.53
CA ARG A 99 -20.70 -11.16 27.38
C ARG A 99 -22.04 -10.84 28.02
N GLU A 100 -22.24 -9.62 28.53
CA GLU A 100 -23.52 -9.20 29.10
C GLU A 100 -24.66 -9.24 28.07
N ALA A 101 -24.38 -8.86 26.82
CA ALA A 101 -25.34 -8.93 25.73
C ALA A 101 -25.69 -10.39 25.38
N VAL A 102 -24.71 -11.28 25.38
CA VAL A 102 -24.87 -12.72 25.07
C VAL A 102 -25.64 -13.45 26.16
N GLN A 103 -25.44 -13.13 27.45
CA GLN A 103 -26.15 -13.75 28.56
C GLN A 103 -27.68 -13.62 28.48
N ARG A 104 -28.17 -12.63 27.74
CA ARG A 104 -29.61 -12.38 27.52
C ARG A 104 -30.13 -13.05 26.24
N ALA A 105 -29.26 -13.71 25.47
CA ALA A 105 -29.64 -14.42 24.26
C ALA A 105 -30.42 -15.69 24.59
N GLY A 106 -31.49 -15.95 23.87
CA GLY A 106 -32.24 -17.22 23.97
C GLY A 106 -31.59 -18.39 23.22
N HIS A 107 -30.38 -18.20 22.70
CA HIS A 107 -29.61 -19.17 21.91
C HIS A 107 -28.10 -19.01 22.14
N PRO A 108 -27.28 -20.03 21.87
CA PRO A 108 -25.82 -19.93 21.99
C PRO A 108 -25.24 -18.87 21.04
N VAL A 109 -24.44 -17.95 21.59
CA VAL A 109 -23.70 -16.92 20.87
C VAL A 109 -22.27 -16.91 21.41
N LEU A 110 -21.28 -16.93 20.52
CA LEU A 110 -19.86 -16.84 20.89
C LEU A 110 -19.42 -15.38 20.88
N VAL A 111 -18.56 -15.02 21.83
CA VAL A 111 -17.90 -13.71 21.89
C VAL A 111 -16.54 -13.82 21.23
N ALA A 112 -16.30 -13.02 20.21
CA ALA A 112 -15.04 -12.93 19.49
C ALA A 112 -14.28 -11.66 19.86
N GLY A 113 -13.03 -11.81 20.29
CA GLY A 113 -12.12 -10.68 20.48
C GLY A 113 -11.72 -10.09 19.14
N SER A 114 -12.19 -8.87 18.84
CA SER A 114 -11.82 -8.16 17.61
C SER A 114 -10.44 -7.53 17.77
N VAL A 115 -9.51 -7.92 16.90
CA VAL A 115 -8.12 -7.44 16.86
C VAL A 115 -7.80 -6.96 15.44
N GLY A 116 -7.58 -5.66 15.30
CA GLY A 116 -7.13 -5.06 14.05
C GLY A 116 -5.60 -4.98 13.95
N PRO A 117 -5.06 -4.53 12.81
CA PRO A 117 -3.62 -4.28 12.65
C PRO A 117 -3.08 -3.35 13.74
N ALA A 118 -1.89 -3.64 14.27
CA ALA A 118 -1.24 -2.84 15.31
C ALA A 118 -1.15 -1.34 14.94
N VAL A 119 -0.95 -1.07 13.66
CA VAL A 119 -0.92 0.28 13.07
C VAL A 119 -1.67 0.28 11.73
N SER A 120 -2.04 1.47 11.24
CA SER A 120 -2.60 1.61 9.88
C SER A 120 -1.59 1.19 8.81
N ALA A 121 -2.08 0.74 7.65
CA ALA A 121 -1.25 0.23 6.56
C ALA A 121 -0.08 1.15 6.17
N PRO A 122 -0.22 2.50 6.07
CA PRO A 122 0.90 3.39 5.79
C PRO A 122 1.99 3.41 6.87
N ALA A 123 1.64 3.10 8.11
CA ALA A 123 2.58 3.11 9.24
C ALA A 123 3.29 1.77 9.45
N VAL A 124 2.84 0.69 8.81
CA VAL A 124 3.44 -0.66 8.97
C VAL A 124 4.94 -0.68 8.71
N ARG A 125 5.40 0.07 7.72
CA ARG A 125 6.82 0.15 7.36
C ARG A 125 7.65 1.01 8.31
N ARG A 126 7.02 1.92 9.06
CA ARG A 126 7.69 2.86 9.99
C ARG A 126 7.82 2.31 11.40
N VAL A 127 7.03 1.29 11.74
CA VAL A 127 7.02 0.68 13.08
C VAL A 127 7.71 -0.67 13.02
N PRO A 128 8.75 -0.92 13.84
CA PRO A 128 9.45 -2.20 13.87
C PRO A 128 8.50 -3.40 14.06
N ALA A 129 8.79 -4.52 13.40
CA ALA A 129 7.98 -5.72 13.49
C ALA A 129 7.85 -6.25 14.92
N SER A 130 8.93 -6.16 15.72
CA SER A 130 8.92 -6.51 17.14
C SER A 130 7.92 -5.67 17.94
N LEU A 131 7.92 -4.35 17.74
CA LEU A 131 7.00 -3.46 18.44
C LEU A 131 5.54 -3.70 18.02
N ARG A 132 5.29 -4.04 16.75
CA ARG A 132 3.95 -4.46 16.30
C ARG A 132 3.51 -5.76 16.97
N ALA A 133 4.41 -6.74 17.07
CA ALA A 133 4.15 -8.00 17.75
C ALA A 133 3.86 -7.79 19.24
N ASP A 134 4.67 -7.00 19.94
CA ASP A 134 4.47 -6.70 21.36
C ASP A 134 3.14 -5.98 21.62
N THR A 135 2.76 -5.07 20.71
CA THR A 135 1.48 -4.36 20.76
C THR A 135 0.28 -5.29 20.61
N LEU A 136 0.35 -6.25 19.67
CA LEU A 136 -0.69 -7.27 19.49
C LEU A 136 -0.73 -8.25 20.67
N ARG A 137 0.42 -8.65 21.19
CA ARG A 137 0.54 -9.53 22.36
C ARG A 137 -0.19 -8.95 23.56
N GLU A 138 0.05 -7.68 23.88
CA GLU A 138 -0.62 -6.98 24.98
C GLU A 138 -2.14 -6.98 24.84
N GLN A 139 -2.65 -6.71 23.65
CA GLN A 139 -4.09 -6.70 23.38
C GLN A 139 -4.70 -8.09 23.48
N ILE A 140 -4.07 -9.09 22.87
CA ILE A 140 -4.55 -10.48 22.87
C ILE A 140 -4.55 -11.06 24.29
N ALA A 141 -3.50 -10.82 25.08
CA ALA A 141 -3.42 -11.24 26.47
C ALA A 141 -4.56 -10.64 27.32
N ALA A 142 -4.92 -9.36 27.08
CA ALA A 142 -6.02 -8.71 27.79
C ALA A 142 -7.40 -9.30 27.45
N LEU A 143 -7.56 -9.85 26.24
CA LEU A 143 -8.82 -10.45 25.77
C LEU A 143 -8.95 -11.93 26.17
N GLY A 144 -7.85 -12.67 26.32
CA GLY A 144 -7.79 -14.13 26.35
C GLY A 144 -8.80 -14.82 27.26
N ASP A 145 -8.92 -14.37 28.50
CA ASP A 145 -9.82 -14.98 29.51
C ASP A 145 -11.31 -14.59 29.34
N TRP A 146 -11.61 -13.66 28.45
CA TRP A 146 -12.92 -13.04 28.35
C TRP A 146 -13.69 -13.38 27.08
N VAL A 147 -13.05 -14.01 26.09
CA VAL A 147 -13.62 -14.29 24.76
C VAL A 147 -13.56 -15.79 24.45
N ASP A 148 -14.35 -16.25 23.47
CA ASP A 148 -14.40 -17.65 23.04
C ASP A 148 -13.47 -17.91 21.85
N LEU A 149 -13.13 -16.88 21.08
CA LEU A 149 -12.26 -16.93 19.93
C LEU A 149 -11.69 -15.51 19.63
N LEU A 150 -10.71 -15.46 18.75
CA LEU A 150 -10.18 -14.20 18.22
C LEU A 150 -10.56 -14.04 16.75
N ILE A 151 -10.91 -12.81 16.36
CA ILE A 151 -11.00 -12.38 14.94
C ILE A 151 -9.91 -11.36 14.67
N LEU A 152 -8.92 -11.77 13.88
CA LEU A 152 -7.89 -10.89 13.35
C LEU A 152 -8.44 -10.31 12.05
N GLU A 153 -8.92 -9.07 12.08
CA GLU A 153 -9.72 -8.49 11.00
C GLU A 153 -9.08 -7.26 10.36
N THR A 154 -9.46 -7.00 9.10
CA THR A 154 -9.10 -5.76 8.37
C THR A 154 -7.59 -5.61 8.18
N PHE A 155 -6.87 -6.71 7.99
CA PHE A 155 -5.46 -6.67 7.65
C PHE A 155 -5.28 -6.40 6.15
N GLY A 156 -4.53 -5.34 5.82
CA GLY A 156 -4.33 -4.91 4.44
C GLY A 156 -3.25 -5.70 3.69
N ASP A 157 -2.47 -6.51 4.37
CA ASP A 157 -1.39 -7.31 3.79
C ASP A 157 -1.17 -8.63 4.53
N LEU A 158 -0.73 -9.63 3.78
CA LEU A 158 -0.56 -10.99 4.28
C LEU A 158 0.53 -11.12 5.33
N GLU A 159 1.65 -10.39 5.20
CA GLU A 159 2.77 -10.44 6.16
C GLU A 159 2.33 -9.98 7.55
N SER A 160 1.58 -8.87 7.63
CA SER A 160 1.06 -8.37 8.90
C SER A 160 0.05 -9.33 9.54
N LEU A 161 -0.78 -9.98 8.73
CA LEU A 161 -1.74 -10.97 9.24
C LEU A 161 -1.04 -12.24 9.73
N VAL A 162 -0.04 -12.75 8.99
CA VAL A 162 0.79 -13.89 9.43
C VAL A 162 1.42 -13.60 10.79
N GLN A 163 2.05 -12.43 10.95
CA GLN A 163 2.61 -12.01 12.23
C GLN A 163 1.56 -12.00 13.35
N ALA A 164 0.36 -11.49 13.07
CA ALA A 164 -0.71 -11.45 14.08
C ALA A 164 -1.21 -12.85 14.46
N VAL A 165 -1.31 -13.78 13.50
CA VAL A 165 -1.67 -15.19 13.77
C VAL A 165 -0.60 -15.88 14.62
N GLU A 166 0.68 -15.67 14.31
CA GLU A 166 1.78 -16.24 15.08
C GLU A 166 1.79 -15.73 16.53
N VAL A 167 1.55 -14.42 16.72
CA VAL A 167 1.41 -13.83 18.05
C VAL A 167 0.19 -14.42 18.76
N ALA A 168 -0.97 -14.52 18.12
CA ALA A 168 -2.17 -15.08 18.73
C ALA A 168 -1.97 -16.53 19.17
N ALA A 169 -1.30 -17.33 18.36
CA ALA A 169 -1.00 -18.73 18.67
C ALA A 169 0.05 -18.91 19.78
N SER A 170 0.93 -17.91 20.00
CA SER A 170 1.89 -17.93 21.10
C SER A 170 1.28 -17.50 22.44
N GLU A 171 0.26 -16.64 22.40
CA GLU A 171 -0.33 -16.03 23.60
C GLU A 171 -1.60 -16.74 24.10
N SER A 172 -2.29 -17.50 23.24
CA SER A 172 -3.54 -18.15 23.63
C SER A 172 -3.82 -19.42 22.82
N ASP A 173 -4.60 -20.34 23.41
CA ASP A 173 -5.15 -21.53 22.74
C ASP A 173 -6.51 -21.24 22.05
N LEU A 174 -6.94 -19.99 22.00
CA LEU A 174 -8.22 -19.61 21.40
C LEU A 174 -8.23 -19.88 19.89
N PRO A 175 -9.37 -20.32 19.33
CA PRO A 175 -9.54 -20.41 17.88
C PRO A 175 -9.38 -19.03 17.24
N VAL A 176 -8.67 -18.98 16.10
CA VAL A 176 -8.40 -17.74 15.37
C VAL A 176 -9.13 -17.75 14.04
N ILE A 177 -9.91 -16.72 13.76
CA ILE A 177 -10.42 -16.39 12.42
C ILE A 177 -9.52 -15.28 11.85
N ALA A 178 -8.88 -15.53 10.71
CA ALA A 178 -7.94 -14.61 10.09
C ALA A 178 -8.52 -13.97 8.82
N GLN A 179 -8.68 -12.65 8.78
CA GLN A 179 -9.33 -11.93 7.69
C GLN A 179 -8.43 -10.85 7.08
N LEU A 180 -8.31 -10.91 5.75
CA LEU A 180 -7.66 -9.88 4.93
C LEU A 180 -8.69 -8.91 4.36
N THR A 181 -8.23 -7.73 3.95
CA THR A 181 -8.99 -6.85 3.07
C THR A 181 -8.51 -6.98 1.64
N PHE A 182 -9.47 -6.96 0.71
CA PHE A 182 -9.22 -6.97 -0.72
C PHE A 182 -9.80 -5.71 -1.35
N GLY A 183 -9.11 -5.15 -2.33
CA GLY A 183 -9.58 -4.01 -3.11
C GLY A 183 -10.64 -4.40 -4.15
N ASP A 184 -11.09 -3.42 -4.95
CA ASP A 184 -12.03 -3.66 -6.06
C ASP A 184 -11.46 -4.61 -7.13
N ASP A 185 -10.16 -4.78 -7.18
CA ASP A 185 -9.43 -5.70 -8.04
C ASP A 185 -9.31 -7.13 -7.49
N GLY A 186 -9.90 -7.39 -6.33
CA GLY A 186 -9.81 -8.68 -5.63
C GLY A 186 -8.42 -8.98 -5.06
N ARG A 187 -7.54 -7.97 -4.87
CA ARG A 187 -6.19 -8.13 -4.33
C ARG A 187 -6.01 -7.36 -3.03
N THR A 188 -5.07 -7.82 -2.22
CA THR A 188 -4.66 -7.08 -1.01
C THR A 188 -3.86 -5.82 -1.40
N LEU A 189 -3.58 -4.94 -0.43
CA LEU A 189 -2.77 -3.73 -0.66
C LEU A 189 -1.35 -4.01 -1.20
N ARG A 190 -0.86 -5.24 -1.07
CA ARG A 190 0.45 -5.66 -1.62
C ARG A 190 0.33 -6.50 -2.88
N GLY A 191 -0.88 -6.67 -3.41
CA GLY A 191 -1.15 -7.36 -4.66
C GLY A 191 -1.29 -8.88 -4.52
N GLU A 192 -1.31 -9.45 -3.30
CA GLU A 192 -1.57 -10.87 -3.13
C GLU A 192 -3.02 -11.19 -3.54
N ASP A 193 -3.19 -12.25 -4.30
CA ASP A 193 -4.51 -12.77 -4.66
C ASP A 193 -5.09 -13.69 -3.55
N PRO A 194 -6.40 -13.96 -3.57
CA PRO A 194 -7.03 -14.80 -2.55
C PRO A 194 -6.45 -16.20 -2.45
N ALA A 195 -6.05 -16.81 -3.57
CA ALA A 195 -5.48 -18.16 -3.58
C ALA A 195 -4.10 -18.19 -2.94
N GLN A 196 -3.26 -17.18 -3.20
CA GLN A 196 -1.96 -17.01 -2.54
C GLN A 196 -2.14 -16.83 -1.03
N ALA A 197 -3.08 -15.98 -0.63
CA ALA A 197 -3.39 -15.73 0.78
C ALA A 197 -3.85 -17.01 1.48
N ALA A 198 -4.79 -17.74 0.88
CA ALA A 198 -5.28 -19.01 1.41
C ALA A 198 -4.18 -20.07 1.54
N ALA A 199 -3.29 -20.19 0.54
CA ALA A 199 -2.19 -21.16 0.57
C ALA A 199 -1.18 -20.91 1.71
N VAL A 200 -1.00 -19.66 2.13
CA VAL A 200 -0.15 -19.28 3.26
C VAL A 200 -0.88 -19.49 4.58
N LEU A 201 -2.10 -18.91 4.71
CA LEU A 201 -2.87 -18.95 5.95
C LEU A 201 -3.29 -20.36 6.35
N ALA A 202 -3.56 -21.25 5.38
CA ALA A 202 -3.92 -22.64 5.66
C ALA A 202 -2.79 -23.46 6.30
N LYS A 203 -1.56 -22.96 6.32
CA LYS A 203 -0.42 -23.60 7.01
C LYS A 203 -0.26 -23.13 8.46
N LEU A 204 -1.02 -22.11 8.85
CA LEU A 204 -0.99 -21.52 10.18
C LEU A 204 -2.10 -22.10 11.06
N PRO A 205 -2.01 -21.97 12.39
CA PRO A 205 -3.00 -22.47 13.33
C PRO A 205 -4.26 -21.57 13.35
N VAL A 206 -4.97 -21.48 12.22
CA VAL A 206 -6.23 -20.74 12.09
C VAL A 206 -7.42 -21.70 12.01
N ALA A 207 -8.54 -21.33 12.65
CA ALA A 207 -9.79 -22.09 12.62
C ALA A 207 -10.63 -21.77 11.38
N ALA A 208 -10.50 -20.56 10.87
CA ALA A 208 -11.11 -20.09 9.62
C ALA A 208 -10.27 -18.98 9.03
N LEU A 209 -10.38 -18.77 7.73
CA LEU A 209 -9.79 -17.60 7.05
C LEU A 209 -10.84 -16.87 6.22
N GLY A 210 -10.56 -15.64 5.78
CA GLY A 210 -11.56 -14.95 5.01
C GLY A 210 -11.22 -13.51 4.64
N ALA A 211 -12.29 -12.77 4.32
CA ALA A 211 -12.22 -11.40 3.86
C ALA A 211 -13.23 -10.51 4.56
N ASN A 212 -12.82 -9.27 4.90
CA ASN A 212 -13.74 -8.30 5.46
C ASN A 212 -13.39 -6.86 5.03
N CYS A 213 -14.36 -5.97 5.19
CA CYS A 213 -14.21 -4.53 4.97
C CYS A 213 -13.83 -4.13 3.52
N THR A 214 -13.41 -2.89 3.33
CA THR A 214 -12.91 -2.23 2.10
C THR A 214 -13.95 -2.15 0.99
N VAL A 215 -14.52 -3.27 0.54
CA VAL A 215 -15.46 -3.36 -0.59
C VAL A 215 -16.82 -3.91 -0.17
N GLY A 216 -17.79 -3.78 -1.06
CA GLY A 216 -19.14 -4.32 -0.89
C GLY A 216 -19.25 -5.81 -1.30
N PRO A 217 -20.49 -6.37 -1.21
CA PRO A 217 -20.73 -7.78 -1.48
C PRO A 217 -20.31 -8.26 -2.87
N ALA A 218 -20.48 -7.44 -3.91
CA ALA A 218 -20.26 -7.86 -5.29
C ALA A 218 -18.84 -8.41 -5.53
N VAL A 219 -17.83 -7.67 -5.05
CA VAL A 219 -16.41 -8.05 -5.19
C VAL A 219 -16.07 -9.26 -4.31
N LEU A 220 -16.57 -9.28 -3.08
CA LEU A 220 -16.21 -10.34 -2.13
C LEU A 220 -16.80 -11.71 -2.50
N VAL A 221 -17.81 -11.80 -3.37
CA VAL A 221 -18.28 -13.12 -3.86
C VAL A 221 -17.17 -13.84 -4.61
N ASP A 222 -16.48 -13.17 -5.51
CA ASP A 222 -15.39 -13.75 -6.29
C ASP A 222 -14.18 -14.08 -5.39
N VAL A 223 -13.85 -13.20 -4.45
CA VAL A 223 -12.80 -13.44 -3.43
C VAL A 223 -13.11 -14.70 -2.61
N VAL A 224 -14.35 -14.86 -2.14
CA VAL A 224 -14.79 -16.06 -1.38
C VAL A 224 -14.67 -17.32 -2.24
N ASP A 225 -15.07 -17.28 -3.50
CA ASP A 225 -14.99 -18.42 -4.40
C ASP A 225 -13.52 -18.86 -4.62
N GLU A 226 -12.60 -17.90 -4.79
CA GLU A 226 -11.17 -18.19 -4.92
C GLU A 226 -10.56 -18.73 -3.61
N LEU A 227 -10.88 -18.13 -2.47
CA LEU A 227 -10.46 -18.63 -1.16
C LEU A 227 -10.95 -20.07 -0.93
N ALA A 228 -12.24 -20.34 -1.18
CA ALA A 228 -12.84 -21.64 -0.94
C ALA A 228 -12.30 -22.73 -1.87
N ARG A 229 -11.83 -22.39 -3.07
CA ARG A 229 -11.15 -23.33 -3.97
C ARG A 229 -9.73 -23.64 -3.52
N ALA A 230 -9.07 -22.70 -2.85
CA ALA A 230 -7.66 -22.81 -2.49
C ALA A 230 -7.42 -23.52 -1.14
N THR A 231 -8.46 -23.68 -0.30
CA THR A 231 -8.33 -24.32 1.01
C THR A 231 -9.55 -25.13 1.41
N GLY A 232 -9.36 -26.11 2.31
CA GLY A 232 -10.45 -26.83 2.97
C GLY A 232 -10.91 -26.20 4.29
N LEU A 233 -10.32 -25.06 4.71
CA LEU A 233 -10.73 -24.37 5.92
C LEU A 233 -12.06 -23.62 5.74
N PRO A 234 -12.84 -23.44 6.83
CA PRO A 234 -14.02 -22.58 6.81
C PRO A 234 -13.70 -21.17 6.32
N ILE A 235 -14.58 -20.59 5.48
CA ILE A 235 -14.40 -19.24 4.92
C ILE A 235 -15.34 -18.26 5.63
N SER A 236 -14.77 -17.15 6.10
CA SER A 236 -15.48 -16.03 6.71
C SER A 236 -15.56 -14.84 5.75
N VAL A 237 -16.74 -14.19 5.66
CA VAL A 237 -16.93 -12.99 4.84
C VAL A 237 -17.79 -11.95 5.54
N GLN A 238 -17.28 -10.70 5.62
CA GLN A 238 -17.96 -9.57 6.24
C GLN A 238 -17.78 -8.30 5.38
N PRO A 239 -18.63 -8.12 4.35
CA PRO A 239 -18.56 -6.97 3.43
C PRO A 239 -19.01 -5.66 4.08
N ASN A 240 -18.59 -4.53 3.48
CA ASN A 240 -19.17 -3.22 3.75
C ASN A 240 -20.56 -3.09 3.10
N ALA A 241 -21.37 -2.18 3.63
CA ALA A 241 -22.66 -1.81 3.01
C ALA A 241 -22.47 -0.92 1.77
N GLY A 242 -21.55 -1.29 0.88
CA GLY A 242 -21.11 -0.51 -0.26
C GLY A 242 -20.04 0.52 0.10
N LEU A 243 -19.83 1.50 -0.78
CA LEU A 243 -18.84 2.55 -0.57
C LEU A 243 -19.36 3.65 0.36
N PRO A 244 -18.50 4.22 1.21
CA PRO A 244 -18.88 5.35 2.08
C PRO A 244 -19.13 6.62 1.25
N GLN A 245 -20.20 7.32 1.56
CA GLN A 245 -20.49 8.67 1.07
C GLN A 245 -20.29 9.67 2.19
N ARG A 246 -19.45 10.68 1.98
CA ARG A 246 -19.27 11.74 2.94
C ARG A 246 -20.27 12.89 2.68
N LEU A 247 -21.08 13.21 3.68
CA LEU A 247 -22.02 14.33 3.68
C LEU A 247 -21.68 15.25 4.86
N GLY A 248 -20.85 16.26 4.62
CA GLY A 248 -20.32 17.13 5.67
C GLY A 248 -19.43 16.36 6.66
N SER A 249 -19.78 16.40 7.95
CA SER A 249 -19.09 15.65 9.02
C SER A 249 -19.61 14.22 9.21
N GLN A 250 -20.57 13.75 8.40
CA GLN A 250 -21.14 12.42 8.52
C GLN A 250 -20.67 11.51 7.40
N VAL A 251 -20.44 10.22 7.72
CA VAL A 251 -20.22 9.15 6.75
C VAL A 251 -21.51 8.33 6.65
N ARG A 252 -22.03 8.18 5.44
CA ARG A 252 -23.24 7.39 5.16
C ARG A 252 -22.90 6.23 4.21
N TYR A 253 -23.63 5.13 4.40
CA TYR A 253 -23.59 3.96 3.55
C TYR A 253 -24.98 3.67 2.97
N ALA A 254 -25.04 2.97 1.86
CA ALA A 254 -26.28 2.47 1.32
C ALA A 254 -26.92 1.48 2.32
N ARG A 255 -28.24 1.60 2.55
CA ARG A 255 -28.96 0.79 3.54
C ARG A 255 -29.92 -0.17 2.82
N ASN A 256 -29.38 -1.15 2.09
CA ASN A 256 -30.19 -2.12 1.37
C ASN A 256 -30.02 -3.52 1.98
N ALA A 257 -30.85 -3.82 3.02
CA ALA A 257 -30.80 -5.10 3.69
C ALA A 257 -31.26 -6.27 2.78
N ALA A 258 -32.16 -6.04 1.81
CA ALA A 258 -32.59 -7.07 0.85
C ALA A 258 -31.42 -7.50 -0.05
N TYR A 259 -30.62 -6.56 -0.54
CA TYR A 259 -29.42 -6.86 -1.30
C TYR A 259 -28.41 -7.72 -0.50
N PHE A 260 -28.30 -7.47 0.82
CA PHE A 260 -27.46 -8.28 1.70
C PHE A 260 -27.98 -9.70 1.90
N ALA A 261 -29.32 -9.90 1.92
CA ALA A 261 -29.93 -11.22 1.95
C ALA A 261 -29.56 -12.06 0.70
N GLU A 262 -29.69 -11.45 -0.49
CA GLU A 262 -29.31 -12.08 -1.76
C GLU A 262 -27.80 -12.36 -1.81
N ALA A 263 -26.98 -11.41 -1.40
CA ALA A 263 -25.53 -11.57 -1.34
C ALA A 263 -25.10 -12.68 -0.38
N ALA A 264 -25.76 -12.82 0.77
CA ALA A 264 -25.48 -13.88 1.73
C ALA A 264 -25.69 -15.29 1.12
N GLN A 265 -26.74 -15.48 0.34
CA GLN A 265 -26.96 -16.73 -0.39
C GLN A 265 -25.86 -17.00 -1.42
N ARG A 266 -25.41 -15.95 -2.13
CA ARG A 266 -24.30 -16.06 -3.09
C ARG A 266 -22.98 -16.38 -2.39
N PHE A 267 -22.70 -15.80 -1.23
CA PHE A 267 -21.53 -16.14 -0.43
C PHE A 267 -21.53 -17.60 0.03
N VAL A 268 -22.68 -18.10 0.49
CA VAL A 268 -22.82 -19.52 0.87
C VAL A 268 -22.59 -20.41 -0.36
N ALA A 269 -23.19 -20.09 -1.50
CA ALA A 269 -22.96 -20.82 -2.74
C ALA A 269 -21.50 -20.77 -3.22
N ALA A 270 -20.79 -19.66 -2.97
CA ALA A 270 -19.36 -19.49 -3.23
C ALA A 270 -18.47 -20.23 -2.22
N GLY A 271 -19.00 -20.75 -1.11
CA GLY A 271 -18.26 -21.56 -0.14
C GLY A 271 -18.05 -20.90 1.23
N ALA A 272 -18.70 -19.77 1.51
CA ALA A 272 -18.63 -19.15 2.83
C ALA A 272 -19.36 -20.00 3.88
N THR A 273 -18.74 -20.13 5.05
CA THR A 273 -19.29 -20.80 6.22
C THR A 273 -19.73 -19.81 7.30
N LEU A 274 -19.04 -18.64 7.35
CA LEU A 274 -19.35 -17.55 8.26
C LEU A 274 -19.70 -16.32 7.42
N VAL A 275 -20.86 -15.71 7.67
CA VAL A 275 -21.34 -14.54 6.93
C VAL A 275 -21.81 -13.48 7.88
N GLY A 276 -21.35 -12.24 7.71
CA GLY A 276 -21.73 -11.10 8.52
C GLY A 276 -21.65 -9.80 7.74
N GLY A 277 -21.36 -8.72 8.45
CA GLY A 277 -21.17 -7.41 7.83
C GLY A 277 -20.04 -6.62 8.48
N CYS A 278 -19.49 -5.67 7.75
CA CYS A 278 -18.51 -4.70 8.23
C CYS A 278 -19.07 -3.27 8.10
N CYS A 279 -18.26 -2.27 7.78
CA CYS A 279 -18.64 -0.87 7.78
C CYS A 279 -19.99 -0.59 7.08
N GLY A 280 -20.83 0.23 7.71
CA GLY A 280 -22.14 0.63 7.20
C GLY A 280 -23.26 -0.38 7.41
N THR A 281 -22.98 -1.62 7.77
CA THR A 281 -24.03 -2.60 8.07
C THR A 281 -24.70 -2.32 9.41
N THR A 282 -25.94 -2.73 9.57
CA THR A 282 -26.80 -2.46 10.73
C THR A 282 -27.47 -3.76 11.19
N PRO A 283 -28.12 -3.79 12.37
CA PRO A 283 -28.92 -4.94 12.79
C PRO A 283 -29.98 -5.39 11.75
N ALA A 284 -30.48 -4.47 10.92
CA ALA A 284 -31.41 -4.85 9.83
C ALA A 284 -30.74 -5.71 8.74
N HIS A 285 -29.48 -5.39 8.40
CA HIS A 285 -28.69 -6.22 7.46
C HIS A 285 -28.40 -7.60 8.05
N VAL A 286 -27.98 -7.67 9.31
CA VAL A 286 -27.68 -8.95 9.99
C VAL A 286 -28.94 -9.81 10.09
N ARG A 287 -30.11 -9.21 10.38
CA ARG A 287 -31.40 -9.93 10.37
C ARG A 287 -31.73 -10.48 8.98
N ALA A 288 -31.53 -9.69 7.94
CA ALA A 288 -31.78 -10.12 6.57
C ALA A 288 -30.84 -11.28 6.16
N ILE A 289 -29.56 -11.18 6.51
CA ILE A 289 -28.59 -12.28 6.34
C ILE A 289 -29.07 -13.51 7.09
N SER A 290 -29.39 -13.38 8.39
CA SER A 290 -29.81 -14.51 9.24
C SER A 290 -31.02 -15.25 8.67
N HIS A 291 -32.02 -14.52 8.18
CA HIS A 291 -33.19 -15.13 7.54
C HIS A 291 -32.83 -15.82 6.21
N ALA A 292 -31.96 -15.21 5.41
CA ALA A 292 -31.59 -15.72 4.08
C ALA A 292 -30.76 -16.99 4.12
N VAL A 293 -29.94 -17.18 5.17
CA VAL A 293 -29.07 -18.35 5.32
C VAL A 293 -29.61 -19.39 6.32
N ALA A 294 -30.78 -19.15 6.91
CA ALA A 294 -31.38 -20.06 7.89
C ALA A 294 -31.59 -21.46 7.31
N GLY A 295 -31.02 -22.47 7.96
CA GLY A 295 -31.13 -23.88 7.53
C GLY A 295 -30.31 -24.23 6.29
N LEU A 296 -29.54 -23.33 5.72
CA LEU A 296 -28.61 -23.67 4.64
C LEU A 296 -27.40 -24.43 5.20
N PRO A 297 -27.05 -25.60 4.63
CA PRO A 297 -25.81 -26.25 4.97
C PRO A 297 -24.62 -25.49 4.38
N PRO A 298 -23.42 -25.56 4.98
CA PRO A 298 -22.21 -25.08 4.33
C PRO A 298 -21.99 -25.79 2.98
N ALA A 299 -21.58 -25.06 1.96
CA ALA A 299 -21.30 -25.65 0.67
C ALA A 299 -20.14 -26.66 0.79
N GLN A 300 -20.38 -27.92 0.42
CA GLN A 300 -19.32 -28.94 0.34
C GLN A 300 -18.50 -28.71 -0.92
N ARG A 301 -17.25 -28.28 -0.76
CA ARG A 301 -16.31 -28.13 -1.86
C ARG A 301 -15.04 -28.92 -1.58
N SER A 302 -14.57 -29.66 -2.57
CA SER A 302 -13.22 -30.24 -2.54
C SER A 302 -12.24 -29.22 -3.08
N PRO A 303 -11.12 -28.96 -2.39
CA PRO A 303 -10.07 -28.09 -2.90
C PRO A 303 -9.60 -28.59 -4.27
N THR A 304 -9.75 -27.79 -5.28
CA THR A 304 -9.11 -28.04 -6.57
C THR A 304 -7.78 -27.35 -6.57
N THR A 305 -6.71 -28.11 -6.51
CA THR A 305 -5.35 -27.59 -6.65
C THR A 305 -5.18 -27.05 -8.06
N ARG A 306 -5.54 -25.79 -8.27
CA ARG A 306 -5.06 -25.06 -9.43
C ARG A 306 -3.57 -24.84 -9.14
N VAL A 307 -2.72 -25.59 -9.82
CA VAL A 307 -1.32 -25.23 -9.95
C VAL A 307 -1.32 -23.86 -10.63
N VAL A 308 -1.26 -22.81 -9.83
CA VAL A 308 -0.90 -21.49 -10.36
C VAL A 308 0.49 -21.71 -10.92
N ALA A 309 0.56 -21.83 -12.23
CA ALA A 309 1.84 -21.81 -12.94
C ALA A 309 2.52 -20.53 -12.42
N ARG A 310 3.57 -20.73 -11.62
CA ARG A 310 4.47 -19.66 -11.23
C ARG A 310 4.85 -19.03 -12.56
N ALA A 311 4.37 -17.81 -12.83
CA ALA A 311 4.84 -17.07 -13.98
C ALA A 311 6.34 -17.05 -13.83
N THR A 312 7.01 -17.86 -14.59
CA THR A 312 8.45 -17.80 -14.73
C THR A 312 8.73 -16.37 -15.11
N ALA A 313 9.58 -15.70 -14.32
CA ALA A 313 10.05 -14.38 -14.68
C ALA A 313 10.39 -14.42 -16.17
N PRO A 314 9.88 -13.49 -16.99
CA PRO A 314 10.14 -13.52 -18.41
C PRO A 314 11.66 -13.46 -18.59
N THR A 315 12.23 -14.57 -18.96
CA THR A 315 13.63 -14.68 -19.36
C THR A 315 13.74 -13.96 -20.70
N GLY A 316 14.32 -12.78 -20.69
CA GLY A 316 14.55 -11.96 -21.87
C GLY A 316 13.48 -10.88 -22.03
N ILE A 317 13.55 -9.83 -21.19
CA ILE A 317 12.85 -8.58 -21.46
C ILE A 317 13.51 -7.96 -22.69
N GLN A 318 12.85 -8.06 -23.84
CA GLN A 318 13.24 -7.25 -24.99
C GLN A 318 12.99 -5.78 -24.64
N PRO A 319 13.93 -4.87 -24.97
CA PRO A 319 13.72 -3.44 -24.78
C PRO A 319 12.40 -3.02 -25.43
N ALA A 320 11.57 -2.29 -24.70
CA ALA A 320 10.30 -1.80 -25.24
C ALA A 320 10.58 -0.91 -26.47
N PRO A 321 9.74 -0.95 -27.51
CA PRO A 321 9.88 -0.06 -28.66
C PRO A 321 9.86 1.40 -28.20
N GLY A 322 10.92 2.16 -28.48
CA GLY A 322 11.09 3.53 -28.01
C GLY A 322 12.09 3.71 -26.87
N TRP A 323 12.81 2.63 -26.49
CA TRP A 323 13.92 2.69 -25.54
C TRP A 323 15.09 3.47 -26.17
N PRO A 324 15.58 4.58 -25.57
CA PRO A 324 16.57 5.45 -26.20
C PRO A 324 18.02 4.92 -26.11
N TRP A 325 18.24 3.66 -25.65
CA TRP A 325 19.56 3.22 -25.21
C TRP A 325 20.04 1.98 -25.96
N ASP A 326 20.84 2.22 -26.97
CA ASP A 326 21.49 1.19 -27.79
C ASP A 326 22.83 0.72 -27.21
N GLY A 327 22.94 0.68 -25.87
CA GLY A 327 24.16 0.26 -25.16
C GLY A 327 25.09 1.39 -24.70
N GLU A 328 24.85 2.63 -25.10
CA GLU A 328 25.59 3.81 -24.64
C GLU A 328 25.09 4.32 -23.28
N LEU A 329 25.96 5.03 -22.53
CA LEU A 329 25.58 5.67 -21.27
C LEU A 329 24.61 6.82 -21.49
N VAL A 330 23.39 6.72 -20.97
CA VAL A 330 22.41 7.81 -21.09
C VAL A 330 22.70 8.91 -20.09
N VAL A 331 22.73 10.15 -20.55
CA VAL A 331 22.78 11.34 -19.71
C VAL A 331 21.42 12.00 -19.70
N ALA A 332 20.71 11.84 -18.60
CA ALA A 332 19.46 12.55 -18.29
C ALA A 332 19.72 13.71 -17.35
N VAL A 333 19.02 14.82 -17.52
CA VAL A 333 19.17 15.99 -16.66
C VAL A 333 17.83 16.38 -16.05
N GLY A 334 17.86 16.58 -14.74
CA GLY A 334 16.71 17.00 -13.96
C GLY A 334 16.31 18.45 -14.29
N LEU A 335 15.06 18.64 -14.62
CA LEU A 335 14.48 19.94 -14.94
C LEU A 335 13.28 20.19 -14.04
N GLN A 336 13.41 21.12 -13.11
CA GLN A 336 12.35 21.46 -12.16
C GLN A 336 11.19 22.15 -12.86
N ALA A 337 9.96 21.65 -12.65
CA ALA A 337 8.77 22.29 -13.17
C ALA A 337 8.66 23.75 -12.69
N PRO A 338 8.32 24.71 -13.58
CA PRO A 338 8.37 26.13 -13.26
C PRO A 338 7.28 26.53 -12.26
N ASN A 339 7.58 27.54 -11.46
CA ASN A 339 6.60 28.20 -10.61
C ASN A 339 5.60 28.98 -11.46
N GLY A 340 4.32 28.90 -11.14
CA GLY A 340 3.27 29.57 -11.88
C GLY A 340 3.33 29.20 -13.38
N SER A 341 3.37 30.20 -14.26
CA SER A 341 3.39 30.06 -15.69
C SER A 341 4.71 30.54 -16.35
N GLN A 342 5.85 30.47 -15.65
CA GLN A 342 7.16 30.91 -16.16
C GLN A 342 7.76 29.94 -17.21
N VAL A 343 6.99 29.61 -18.22
CA VAL A 343 7.34 28.68 -19.30
C VAL A 343 8.54 29.15 -20.14
N PRO A 344 8.71 30.45 -20.49
CA PRO A 344 9.82 30.87 -21.35
C PRO A 344 11.21 30.56 -20.77
N GLN A 345 11.44 30.86 -19.49
CA GLN A 345 12.72 30.57 -18.81
C GLN A 345 12.96 29.06 -18.69
N PHE A 346 11.92 28.30 -18.38
CA PHE A 346 11.97 26.87 -18.32
C PHE A 346 12.37 26.25 -19.66
N LEU A 347 11.80 26.71 -20.78
CA LEU A 347 12.17 26.26 -22.13
C LEU A 347 13.59 26.67 -22.54
N GLN A 348 14.01 27.87 -22.16
CA GLN A 348 15.37 28.34 -22.44
C GLN A 348 16.39 27.38 -21.75
N ARG A 349 16.16 27.04 -20.48
CA ARG A 349 16.98 26.09 -19.73
C ARG A 349 16.98 24.71 -20.39
N ALA A 350 15.79 24.18 -20.71
CA ALA A 350 15.66 22.89 -21.40
C ALA A 350 16.45 22.84 -22.72
N THR A 351 16.34 23.91 -23.54
CA THR A 351 17.06 24.01 -24.81
C THR A 351 18.58 24.03 -24.62
N MET A 352 19.07 24.78 -23.64
CA MET A 352 20.49 24.86 -23.32
C MET A 352 21.06 23.49 -22.87
N LEU A 353 20.37 22.79 -21.97
CA LEU A 353 20.79 21.48 -21.50
C LEU A 353 20.77 20.43 -22.63
N ARG A 354 19.77 20.49 -23.49
CA ARG A 354 19.71 19.62 -24.67
C ARG A 354 20.88 19.89 -25.62
N ALA A 355 21.23 21.15 -25.87
CA ALA A 355 22.36 21.57 -26.69
C ALA A 355 23.71 21.15 -26.08
N ALA A 356 23.82 21.07 -24.73
CA ALA A 356 25.00 20.58 -24.03
C ALA A 356 25.20 19.06 -24.13
N GLY A 357 24.22 18.30 -24.67
CA GLY A 357 24.33 16.86 -24.88
C GLY A 357 23.40 16.01 -23.99
N ALA A 358 22.44 16.62 -23.27
CA ALA A 358 21.44 15.84 -22.53
C ALA A 358 20.61 14.99 -23.49
N GLY A 359 20.66 13.67 -23.36
CA GLY A 359 19.85 12.74 -24.15
C GLY A 359 18.39 12.73 -23.74
N VAL A 360 18.12 12.93 -22.45
CA VAL A 360 16.79 12.91 -21.83
C VAL A 360 16.66 14.08 -20.86
N LEU A 361 15.49 14.73 -20.82
CA LEU A 361 15.16 15.73 -19.80
C LEU A 361 14.19 15.10 -18.78
N ALA A 362 14.64 14.96 -17.54
CA ALA A 362 13.85 14.38 -16.46
C ALA A 362 13.08 15.49 -15.73
N ILE A 363 11.76 15.46 -15.73
CA ILE A 363 10.99 16.41 -14.93
C ILE A 363 11.16 16.06 -13.45
N ILE A 364 11.45 17.06 -12.64
CA ILE A 364 11.59 16.89 -11.18
C ILE A 364 10.43 17.61 -10.49
N GLU A 365 9.74 16.90 -9.61
CA GLU A 365 8.82 17.53 -8.66
C GLU A 365 9.64 18.17 -7.54
N ALA A 366 9.47 19.46 -7.36
CA ALA A 366 10.04 20.15 -6.23
C ALA A 366 9.08 20.17 -5.04
N ALA A 367 9.64 20.21 -3.84
CA ALA A 367 8.86 20.38 -2.62
C ALA A 367 7.99 21.65 -2.68
N PRO A 368 6.73 21.64 -2.12
CA PRO A 368 5.86 22.82 -2.10
C PRO A 368 6.46 23.93 -1.22
N PRO A 369 5.90 25.16 -1.25
CA PRO A 369 4.46 25.41 -1.35
C PRO A 369 4.03 26.31 -2.51
N ALA A 370 4.66 26.31 -3.66
CA ALA A 370 4.28 27.21 -4.75
C ALA A 370 3.33 26.54 -5.76
N ALA A 371 2.38 27.29 -6.31
CA ALA A 371 1.59 26.85 -7.44
C ALA A 371 2.51 26.62 -8.65
N ARG A 372 2.47 25.43 -9.24
CA ARG A 372 3.35 24.99 -10.34
C ARG A 372 2.55 24.34 -11.44
N ILE A 373 3.12 24.35 -12.65
CA ILE A 373 2.64 23.51 -13.73
C ILE A 373 2.79 22.03 -13.30
N SER A 374 1.80 21.20 -13.62
CA SER A 374 1.88 19.76 -13.35
C SER A 374 3.07 19.12 -14.08
N PRO A 375 3.66 18.02 -13.55
CA PRO A 375 4.74 17.31 -14.24
C PRO A 375 4.37 16.90 -15.67
N VAL A 376 3.12 16.46 -15.90
CA VAL A 376 2.62 16.13 -17.24
C VAL A 376 2.63 17.36 -18.14
N GLY A 377 2.11 18.50 -17.65
CA GLY A 377 2.12 19.76 -18.42
C GLY A 377 3.54 20.23 -18.78
N ALA A 378 4.46 20.18 -17.80
CA ALA A 378 5.87 20.52 -18.02
C ALA A 378 6.54 19.58 -19.05
N ALA A 379 6.28 18.26 -18.93
CA ALA A 379 6.82 17.26 -19.86
C ALA A 379 6.34 17.47 -21.30
N VAL A 380 5.04 17.74 -21.48
CA VAL A 380 4.45 18.01 -22.80
C VAL A 380 5.07 19.25 -23.43
N VAL A 381 5.19 20.35 -22.68
CA VAL A 381 5.79 21.59 -23.17
C VAL A 381 7.24 21.38 -23.59
N VAL A 382 8.03 20.62 -22.84
CA VAL A 382 9.42 20.29 -23.20
C VAL A 382 9.48 19.40 -24.44
N SER A 383 8.67 18.33 -24.47
CA SER A 383 8.64 17.39 -25.59
C SER A 383 8.26 18.10 -26.90
N ASP A 384 7.22 18.96 -26.87
CA ASP A 384 6.71 19.68 -28.04
C ASP A 384 7.66 20.78 -28.51
N ARG A 385 8.20 21.58 -27.59
CA ARG A 385 8.96 22.81 -27.96
C ARG A 385 10.46 22.60 -28.07
N VAL A 386 11.04 21.62 -27.39
CA VAL A 386 12.48 21.32 -27.41
C VAL A 386 12.79 20.07 -28.23
N GLY A 387 11.79 19.22 -28.47
CA GLY A 387 11.96 17.97 -29.20
C GLY A 387 12.84 16.97 -28.46
N SER A 388 12.84 17.01 -27.11
CA SER A 388 13.62 16.11 -26.27
C SER A 388 12.78 14.92 -25.81
N ALA A 389 13.42 13.76 -25.66
CA ALA A 389 12.87 12.68 -24.86
C ALA A 389 12.71 13.16 -23.40
N VAL A 390 11.58 12.84 -22.78
CA VAL A 390 11.26 13.31 -21.42
C VAL A 390 10.99 12.12 -20.49
N LEU A 391 11.62 12.15 -19.33
CA LEU A 391 11.35 11.22 -18.25
C LEU A 391 10.35 11.87 -17.28
N LEU A 392 9.14 11.31 -17.20
CA LEU A 392 8.03 11.82 -16.40
C LEU A 392 7.94 11.10 -15.05
N PRO A 393 8.05 11.79 -13.90
CA PRO A 393 7.77 11.19 -12.61
C PRO A 393 6.27 11.00 -12.43
N VAL A 394 5.89 9.84 -11.87
CA VAL A 394 4.51 9.51 -11.49
C VAL A 394 4.52 9.12 -10.03
N GLU A 395 3.89 9.94 -9.20
CA GLU A 395 3.80 9.70 -7.76
C GLU A 395 2.38 9.31 -7.35
N ALA A 396 2.28 8.27 -6.51
CA ALA A 396 1.01 7.81 -5.96
C ALA A 396 0.48 8.74 -4.86
N ALA A 397 1.39 9.38 -4.13
CA ALA A 397 1.03 10.23 -3.01
C ALA A 397 0.12 11.39 -3.41
N ASN A 398 -0.93 11.62 -2.60
CA ASN A 398 -1.90 12.71 -2.76
C ASN A 398 -2.75 12.65 -4.05
N ARG A 399 -2.82 11.48 -4.70
CA ARG A 399 -3.62 11.25 -5.91
C ARG A 399 -4.45 9.99 -5.77
N ASN A 400 -5.67 10.03 -6.27
CA ASN A 400 -6.48 8.83 -6.39
C ASN A 400 -6.15 8.08 -7.70
N LEU A 401 -6.42 6.78 -7.71
CA LEU A 401 -6.08 5.90 -8.82
C LEU A 401 -6.78 6.30 -10.12
N ALA A 402 -8.03 6.76 -10.05
CA ALA A 402 -8.76 7.19 -11.24
C ALA A 402 -8.12 8.41 -11.90
N ALA A 403 -7.67 9.40 -11.09
CA ALA A 403 -6.95 10.57 -11.59
C ALA A 403 -5.58 10.17 -12.18
N LEU A 404 -4.85 9.27 -11.52
CA LEU A 404 -3.57 8.76 -12.02
C LEU A 404 -3.74 8.07 -13.39
N GLN A 405 -4.74 7.22 -13.52
CA GLN A 405 -5.03 6.53 -14.77
C GLN A 405 -5.41 7.51 -15.89
N ALA A 406 -6.28 8.49 -15.60
CA ALA A 406 -6.67 9.52 -16.55
C ALA A 406 -5.48 10.38 -17.00
N ASP A 407 -4.63 10.81 -16.06
CA ASP A 407 -3.41 11.58 -16.36
C ASP A 407 -2.45 10.77 -17.24
N MET A 408 -2.29 9.47 -17.01
CA MET A 408 -1.39 8.64 -17.82
C MET A 408 -1.95 8.38 -19.22
N LEU A 409 -3.23 8.14 -19.37
CA LEU A 409 -3.85 8.05 -20.70
C LEU A 409 -3.69 9.37 -21.47
N GLY A 410 -3.91 10.53 -20.81
CA GLY A 410 -3.66 11.85 -21.38
C GLY A 410 -2.20 12.07 -21.75
N ALA A 411 -1.25 11.70 -20.87
CA ALA A 411 0.18 11.77 -21.14
C ALA A 411 0.59 10.94 -22.37
N HIS A 412 0.04 9.72 -22.49
CA HIS A 412 0.27 8.85 -23.63
C HIS A 412 -0.28 9.44 -24.93
N ALA A 413 -1.52 9.98 -24.91
CA ALA A 413 -2.14 10.65 -26.06
C ALA A 413 -1.32 11.88 -26.54
N LEU A 414 -0.65 12.56 -25.60
CA LEU A 414 0.21 13.71 -25.87
C LEU A 414 1.67 13.31 -26.22
N GLY A 415 1.94 12.03 -26.47
CA GLY A 415 3.23 11.56 -26.97
C GLY A 415 4.27 11.20 -25.89
N LEU A 416 3.97 11.34 -24.61
CA LEU A 416 4.89 10.95 -23.53
C LEU A 416 4.96 9.41 -23.42
N ARG A 417 6.17 8.88 -23.25
CA ARG A 417 6.39 7.42 -23.22
C ARG A 417 7.19 6.94 -22.03
N MET A 418 8.16 7.69 -21.54
CA MET A 418 9.00 7.26 -20.42
C MET A 418 8.48 7.81 -19.11
N VAL A 419 8.25 6.93 -18.15
CA VAL A 419 7.70 7.26 -16.84
C VAL A 419 8.54 6.63 -15.73
N VAL A 420 8.57 7.26 -14.55
CA VAL A 420 9.20 6.67 -13.33
C VAL A 420 8.18 6.65 -12.21
N CYS A 421 7.85 5.44 -11.75
CA CYS A 421 6.90 5.21 -10.67
C CYS A 421 7.56 5.39 -9.29
N ARG A 422 6.98 6.27 -8.49
CA ARG A 422 7.37 6.53 -7.10
C ARG A 422 6.15 6.44 -6.19
N THR A 423 6.34 5.97 -4.97
CA THR A 423 5.26 6.04 -3.96
C THR A 423 5.01 7.50 -3.56
N GLY A 424 6.06 8.31 -3.56
CA GLY A 424 6.02 9.66 -3.03
C GLY A 424 6.01 9.71 -1.50
N SER A 425 6.07 10.91 -0.93
CA SER A 425 5.98 11.13 0.52
C SER A 425 4.66 11.79 0.90
N VAL A 426 4.09 11.35 2.04
CA VAL A 426 2.93 12.05 2.62
C VAL A 426 3.41 13.34 3.23
N ARG A 427 2.89 14.44 2.74
CA ARG A 427 3.13 15.74 3.36
C ARG A 427 2.22 15.93 4.57
N VAL A 428 2.82 15.85 5.75
CA VAL A 428 2.09 15.99 7.02
C VAL A 428 1.85 17.46 7.38
N SER A 429 2.56 18.39 6.75
CA SER A 429 2.42 19.82 6.98
C SER A 429 2.68 20.61 5.70
N GLY A 430 1.73 21.42 5.33
CA GLY A 430 1.80 22.36 4.21
C GLY A 430 0.60 23.30 4.27
N ASP A 431 0.62 24.36 3.48
CA ASP A 431 -0.46 25.37 3.40
C ASP A 431 -1.82 24.80 2.95
N TYR A 432 -1.83 23.53 2.52
CA TYR A 432 -3.02 22.77 2.18
C TYR A 432 -3.09 21.54 3.09
N PRO A 433 -3.77 21.61 4.23
CA PRO A 433 -3.97 20.46 5.09
C PRO A 433 -4.70 19.37 4.29
N SER A 434 -4.16 18.16 4.31
CA SER A 434 -4.81 16.99 3.71
C SER A 434 -6.15 16.77 4.38
N ILE A 435 -7.23 17.10 3.68
CA ILE A 435 -8.59 16.91 4.17
C ILE A 435 -8.93 15.45 3.95
N GLY A 436 -8.70 14.61 4.96
CA GLY A 436 -9.23 13.26 4.95
C GLY A 436 -8.36 12.22 5.64
N SER A 437 -8.96 11.50 6.54
CA SER A 437 -8.44 10.30 7.21
C SER A 437 -8.54 9.06 6.31
N GLY A 438 -7.93 9.09 5.12
CA GLY A 438 -7.79 7.94 4.24
C GLY A 438 -6.32 7.61 4.04
N SER A 439 -6.00 6.45 3.50
CA SER A 439 -4.66 6.19 2.97
C SER A 439 -4.29 7.36 2.03
N PRO A 440 -3.13 7.98 2.18
CA PRO A 440 -2.73 9.10 1.32
C PRO A 440 -2.47 8.67 -0.13
N TRP A 441 -2.58 7.39 -0.43
CA TRP A 441 -2.49 6.78 -1.76
C TRP A 441 -3.34 5.52 -1.85
N ASP A 442 -3.92 5.29 -3.02
CA ASP A 442 -4.67 4.07 -3.34
C ASP A 442 -3.72 2.92 -3.68
N VAL A 443 -2.54 3.25 -4.23
CA VAL A 443 -1.49 2.30 -4.63
C VAL A 443 -0.11 2.81 -4.25
N ASP A 444 0.86 1.90 -4.08
CA ASP A 444 2.27 2.24 -3.94
C ASP A 444 3.00 2.22 -5.31
N SER A 445 4.33 2.32 -5.31
CA SER A 445 5.11 2.27 -6.57
C SER A 445 4.99 0.94 -7.32
N VAL A 446 4.73 -0.18 -6.64
CA VAL A 446 4.48 -1.47 -7.30
C VAL A 446 3.12 -1.46 -7.99
N GLY A 447 2.09 -0.97 -7.30
CA GLY A 447 0.75 -0.80 -7.88
C GLY A 447 0.73 0.17 -9.07
N LEU A 448 1.51 1.28 -9.02
CA LEU A 448 1.67 2.16 -10.18
C LEU A 448 2.29 1.46 -11.39
N VAL A 449 3.33 0.67 -11.18
CA VAL A 449 3.95 -0.13 -12.25
C VAL A 449 2.92 -1.09 -12.83
N SER A 450 2.16 -1.80 -11.98
CA SER A 450 1.12 -2.73 -12.41
C SER A 450 0.02 -2.03 -13.23
N MET A 451 -0.43 -0.85 -12.79
CA MET A 451 -1.42 -0.05 -13.51
C MET A 451 -0.94 0.34 -14.91
N LEU A 452 0.30 0.81 -15.02
CA LEU A 452 0.86 1.20 -16.32
C LEU A 452 1.11 -0.01 -17.25
N ALA A 453 1.52 -1.14 -16.68
CA ALA A 453 1.64 -2.39 -17.42
C ALA A 453 0.28 -2.86 -17.94
N ALA A 454 -0.77 -2.79 -17.12
CA ALA A 454 -2.13 -3.10 -17.55
C ALA A 454 -2.60 -2.19 -18.69
N LEU A 455 -2.34 -0.87 -18.61
CA LEU A 455 -2.64 0.06 -19.72
C LEU A 455 -1.86 -0.31 -20.99
N ASN A 456 -0.62 -0.76 -20.88
CA ASN A 456 0.16 -1.27 -22.01
C ASN A 456 -0.47 -2.54 -22.61
N ASP A 457 -1.09 -3.38 -21.78
CA ASP A 457 -1.81 -4.57 -22.20
C ASP A 457 -3.24 -4.28 -22.72
N GLY A 458 -3.66 -3.00 -22.72
CA GLY A 458 -4.97 -2.59 -23.21
C GLY A 458 -6.12 -2.81 -22.24
N ILE A 459 -5.82 -2.87 -20.94
CA ILE A 459 -6.81 -3.00 -19.87
C ILE A 459 -6.65 -1.90 -18.82
N ASP A 460 -7.75 -1.44 -18.25
CA ASP A 460 -7.73 -0.50 -17.13
C ASP A 460 -7.38 -1.22 -15.82
N TRP A 461 -7.21 -0.44 -14.75
CA TRP A 461 -6.93 -0.97 -13.42
C TRP A 461 -7.96 -1.99 -12.90
N ARG A 462 -9.20 -1.95 -13.38
CA ARG A 462 -10.27 -2.89 -13.02
C ARG A 462 -10.33 -4.11 -13.93
N GLY A 463 -9.40 -4.24 -14.88
CA GLY A 463 -9.39 -5.32 -15.86
C GLY A 463 -10.36 -5.11 -17.03
N VAL A 464 -10.92 -3.89 -17.19
CA VAL A 464 -11.80 -3.57 -18.30
C VAL A 464 -10.97 -3.18 -19.52
N ALA A 465 -11.28 -3.77 -20.69
CA ALA A 465 -10.60 -3.46 -21.93
C ALA A 465 -10.75 -1.98 -22.30
N ILE A 466 -9.64 -1.36 -22.67
CA ILE A 466 -9.59 0.00 -23.25
C ILE A 466 -9.39 -0.09 -24.76
N ALA A 467 -9.85 0.92 -25.50
CA ALA A 467 -9.88 0.88 -26.97
C ALA A 467 -8.49 0.78 -27.61
N GLU A 468 -7.46 1.30 -26.95
CA GLU A 468 -6.09 1.36 -27.46
C GLU A 468 -5.08 0.97 -26.37
N HIS A 469 -4.04 0.23 -26.76
CA HIS A 469 -2.91 -0.09 -25.91
C HIS A 469 -2.00 1.12 -25.73
N THR A 470 -1.56 1.39 -24.50
CA THR A 470 -0.48 2.34 -24.31
C THR A 470 0.89 1.67 -24.62
N ARG A 471 1.95 2.48 -24.64
CA ARG A 471 3.33 2.02 -24.91
C ARG A 471 4.31 2.71 -23.98
N PHE A 472 4.02 2.65 -22.67
CA PHE A 472 4.92 3.22 -21.69
C PHE A 472 6.18 2.39 -21.50
N VAL A 473 7.30 3.07 -21.44
CA VAL A 473 8.54 2.52 -20.88
C VAL A 473 8.55 2.85 -19.40
N ILE A 474 8.35 1.83 -18.57
CA ILE A 474 8.02 1.98 -17.15
C ILE A 474 9.28 1.84 -16.31
N GLY A 475 9.70 2.92 -15.67
CA GLY A 475 10.75 2.95 -14.68
C GLY A 475 10.21 2.81 -13.25
N ALA A 476 11.04 2.33 -12.35
CA ALA A 476 10.72 2.26 -10.94
C ALA A 476 11.87 2.78 -10.07
N ALA A 477 11.54 3.40 -8.94
CA ALA A 477 12.54 3.89 -8.00
C ALA A 477 13.27 2.75 -7.29
N LEU A 478 14.56 2.95 -7.01
CA LEU A 478 15.44 2.06 -6.26
C LEU A 478 16.16 2.86 -5.16
N GLY A 479 16.00 2.46 -3.90
CA GLY A 479 16.78 3.00 -2.79
C GLY A 479 18.18 2.37 -2.71
N THR A 480 19.24 3.19 -2.71
CA THR A 480 20.62 2.72 -2.59
C THR A 480 21.20 2.92 -1.19
N ALA A 481 20.70 3.92 -0.45
CA ALA A 481 21.09 4.24 0.92
C ALA A 481 19.97 3.90 1.92
N VAL A 482 19.63 2.61 2.02
CA VAL A 482 18.51 2.13 2.83
C VAL A 482 19.00 1.30 4.02
N THR A 483 18.32 1.41 5.16
CA THR A 483 18.68 0.64 6.37
C THR A 483 18.50 -0.88 6.20
N ASN A 484 17.63 -1.32 5.31
CA ASN A 484 17.41 -2.74 5.00
C ASN A 484 17.46 -2.98 3.49
N LEU A 485 18.65 -3.23 2.98
CA LEU A 485 18.89 -3.48 1.57
C LEU A 485 18.17 -4.74 1.06
N ALA A 486 18.13 -5.80 1.87
CA ALA A 486 17.46 -7.05 1.46
C ALA A 486 15.98 -6.81 1.15
N HIS A 487 15.29 -6.07 2.02
CA HIS A 487 13.90 -5.69 1.81
C HIS A 487 13.69 -4.79 0.59
N GLU A 488 14.59 -3.84 0.34
CA GLU A 488 14.48 -2.99 -0.87
C GLU A 488 14.68 -3.82 -2.14
N LEU A 489 15.62 -4.78 -2.14
CA LEU A 489 15.81 -5.68 -3.27
C LEU A 489 14.58 -6.58 -3.52
N ASP A 490 13.91 -7.05 -2.47
CA ASP A 490 12.63 -7.80 -2.60
C ASP A 490 11.54 -6.92 -3.24
N ARG A 491 11.50 -5.64 -2.87
CA ARG A 491 10.59 -4.66 -3.50
C ARG A 491 10.92 -4.40 -4.97
N VAL A 492 12.20 -4.34 -5.31
CA VAL A 492 12.61 -4.22 -6.71
C VAL A 492 12.15 -5.43 -7.50
N GLU A 493 12.31 -6.64 -6.99
CA GLU A 493 11.80 -7.85 -7.65
C GLU A 493 10.26 -7.81 -7.81
N ALA A 494 9.54 -7.26 -6.84
CA ALA A 494 8.09 -7.04 -6.99
C ALA A 494 7.78 -6.04 -8.12
N LYS A 495 8.54 -4.93 -8.24
CA LYS A 495 8.41 -3.96 -9.33
C LYS A 495 8.73 -4.59 -10.70
N LEU A 496 9.73 -5.49 -10.76
CA LEU A 496 10.04 -6.24 -11.99
C LEU A 496 8.88 -7.15 -12.40
N ARG A 497 8.35 -7.92 -11.45
CA ARG A 497 7.18 -8.79 -11.71
C ARG A 497 5.96 -7.99 -12.15
N ALA A 498 5.81 -6.77 -11.66
CA ALA A 498 4.74 -5.86 -12.03
C ALA A 498 4.91 -5.24 -13.43
N GLY A 499 6.07 -5.39 -14.09
CA GLY A 499 6.30 -4.91 -15.45
C GLY A 499 7.24 -3.70 -15.56
N ALA A 500 8.11 -3.44 -14.58
CA ALA A 500 9.13 -2.40 -14.71
C ALA A 500 10.17 -2.77 -15.77
N HIS A 501 10.57 -1.79 -16.60
CA HIS A 501 11.55 -1.95 -17.69
C HIS A 501 12.94 -1.41 -17.32
N PHE A 502 13.04 -0.50 -16.35
CA PHE A 502 14.30 0.07 -15.86
C PHE A 502 14.14 0.59 -14.43
N LEU A 503 15.27 0.91 -13.80
CA LEU A 503 15.32 1.43 -12.43
C LEU A 503 15.96 2.83 -12.42
N VAL A 504 15.54 3.67 -11.49
CA VAL A 504 16.15 4.97 -11.22
C VAL A 504 16.47 5.03 -9.73
N THR A 505 17.72 5.30 -9.37
CA THR A 505 18.11 5.37 -7.96
C THR A 505 17.57 6.64 -7.29
N ASP A 506 17.48 6.62 -5.96
CA ASP A 506 17.52 7.84 -5.17
C ASP A 506 18.85 8.59 -5.42
N VAL A 507 18.99 9.81 -4.85
CA VAL A 507 20.23 10.58 -5.00
C VAL A 507 21.37 9.82 -4.30
N ILE A 508 22.42 9.54 -5.07
CA ILE A 508 23.61 8.86 -4.58
C ILE A 508 24.56 9.91 -3.98
N TYR A 509 24.70 9.87 -2.67
CA TYR A 509 25.68 10.67 -1.91
C TYR A 509 26.95 9.87 -1.60
N ASP A 510 26.84 8.55 -1.42
CA ASP A 510 27.95 7.62 -1.21
C ASP A 510 28.05 6.61 -2.36
N VAL A 511 29.10 6.78 -3.16
CA VAL A 511 29.33 5.94 -4.35
C VAL A 511 29.65 4.49 -3.97
N GLU A 512 30.35 4.27 -2.84
CA GLU A 512 30.73 2.93 -2.39
C GLU A 512 29.49 2.18 -1.84
N GLU A 513 28.59 2.87 -1.16
CA GLU A 513 27.31 2.31 -0.71
C GLU A 513 26.42 1.96 -1.89
N ALA A 514 26.31 2.86 -2.86
CA ALA A 514 25.55 2.63 -4.10
C ALA A 514 26.15 1.45 -4.89
N SER A 515 27.48 1.37 -5.01
CA SER A 515 28.14 0.26 -5.68
C SER A 515 27.82 -1.10 -5.02
N ARG A 516 27.82 -1.16 -3.69
CA ARG A 516 27.41 -2.36 -2.94
C ARG A 516 25.96 -2.73 -3.18
N ALA A 517 25.04 -1.75 -3.15
CA ALA A 517 23.62 -1.98 -3.38
C ALA A 517 23.35 -2.47 -4.82
N LEU A 518 23.97 -1.84 -5.82
CA LEU A 518 23.85 -2.24 -7.22
C LEU A 518 24.52 -3.60 -7.49
N GLY A 519 25.66 -3.88 -6.84
CA GLY A 519 26.31 -5.19 -6.91
C GLY A 519 25.43 -6.30 -6.34
N ALA A 520 24.77 -6.07 -5.20
CA ALA A 520 23.82 -7.00 -4.60
C ALA A 520 22.58 -7.21 -5.50
N LEU A 521 22.11 -6.16 -6.17
CA LEU A 521 21.03 -6.25 -7.17
C LEU A 521 21.43 -7.17 -8.33
N ARG A 522 22.63 -6.99 -8.88
CA ARG A 522 23.16 -7.84 -9.95
C ARG A 522 23.35 -9.29 -9.50
N ALA A 523 23.79 -9.52 -8.27
CA ALA A 523 23.93 -10.85 -7.69
C ALA A 523 22.59 -11.61 -7.56
N ARG A 524 21.45 -10.90 -7.47
CA ARG A 524 20.10 -11.49 -7.54
C ARG A 524 19.63 -11.77 -8.97
N GLY A 525 20.46 -11.56 -9.98
CA GLY A 525 20.14 -11.81 -11.38
C GLY A 525 19.31 -10.70 -12.04
N VAL A 526 19.17 -9.54 -11.40
CA VAL A 526 18.46 -8.40 -11.98
C VAL A 526 19.36 -7.72 -13.02
N THR A 527 18.97 -7.79 -14.29
CA THR A 527 19.72 -7.24 -15.44
C THR A 527 19.15 -5.94 -16.00
N LEU A 528 18.04 -5.43 -15.43
CA LEU A 528 17.43 -4.21 -15.90
C LEU A 528 18.41 -3.03 -15.94
N PRO A 529 18.26 -2.12 -16.94
CA PRO A 529 19.00 -0.88 -16.96
C PRO A 529 18.76 -0.07 -15.68
N VAL A 530 19.82 0.55 -15.16
CA VAL A 530 19.76 1.40 -13.97
C VAL A 530 20.27 2.79 -14.32
N LEU A 531 19.49 3.80 -13.99
CA LEU A 531 19.90 5.21 -14.01
C LEU A 531 20.31 5.65 -12.61
N ALA A 532 21.57 6.03 -12.45
CA ALA A 532 22.08 6.56 -11.20
C ALA A 532 21.75 8.05 -11.05
N THR A 533 21.11 8.47 -9.98
CA THR A 533 20.78 9.87 -9.73
C THR A 533 21.89 10.53 -8.94
N LEU A 534 22.45 11.63 -9.48
CA LEU A 534 23.51 12.44 -8.86
C LEU A 534 23.05 13.87 -8.67
N ALA A 535 23.36 14.47 -7.52
CA ALA A 535 23.11 15.89 -7.22
C ALA A 535 24.42 16.59 -6.82
N PRO A 536 25.34 16.81 -7.77
CA PRO A 536 26.70 17.29 -7.45
C PRO A 536 26.76 18.76 -7.02
N PHE A 537 25.72 19.53 -7.25
CA PHE A 537 25.72 20.99 -7.03
C PHE A 537 24.86 21.44 -5.85
N GLU A 538 24.46 20.52 -4.98
CA GLU A 538 23.72 20.91 -3.78
C GLU A 538 24.65 21.62 -2.79
N ASP A 539 24.21 22.79 -2.32
CA ASP A 539 24.97 23.56 -1.34
C ASP A 539 24.94 22.89 0.04
N ILE A 540 25.91 23.22 0.89
CA ILE A 540 26.08 22.65 2.23
C ILE A 540 24.84 22.85 3.12
N GLN A 541 24.09 23.95 2.96
CA GLN A 541 22.91 24.23 3.77
C GLN A 541 21.77 23.29 3.39
N THR A 542 21.59 23.07 2.08
CA THR A 542 20.63 22.08 1.56
C THR A 542 20.98 20.66 2.02
N LEU A 543 22.25 20.26 1.92
CA LEU A 543 22.71 18.95 2.38
C LEU A 543 22.54 18.77 3.89
N GLN A 544 22.85 19.79 4.70
CA GLN A 544 22.63 19.76 6.15
C GLN A 544 21.15 19.64 6.50
N ARG A 545 20.29 20.41 5.83
CA ARG A 545 18.85 20.32 6.01
C ARG A 545 18.32 18.93 5.65
N LEU A 546 18.72 18.38 4.50
CA LEU A 546 18.35 17.03 4.09
C LEU A 546 18.81 15.98 5.12
N SER A 547 20.05 16.12 5.61
CA SER A 547 20.63 15.17 6.57
C SER A 547 19.99 15.24 7.97
N TYR A 548 19.62 16.44 8.43
CA TYR A 548 19.18 16.64 9.82
C TYR A 548 17.67 16.80 9.97
N GLU A 549 16.97 17.23 8.93
CA GLU A 549 15.53 17.52 8.98
C GLU A 549 14.68 16.50 8.23
N VAL A 550 15.27 15.68 7.32
CA VAL A 550 14.55 14.68 6.54
C VAL A 550 14.95 13.27 7.02
N PRO A 551 14.12 12.59 7.81
CA PRO A 551 14.47 11.31 8.45
C PRO A 551 14.83 10.16 7.50
N GLU A 552 14.46 10.28 6.23
CA GLU A 552 14.64 9.24 5.21
C GLU A 552 15.92 9.43 4.38
N VAL A 553 16.65 10.55 4.59
CA VAL A 553 17.87 10.90 3.86
C VAL A 553 19.07 10.72 4.76
N SER A 554 19.99 9.83 4.38
CA SER A 554 21.26 9.62 5.05
C SER A 554 22.39 10.19 4.20
N ILE A 555 23.01 11.27 4.63
CA ILE A 555 24.17 11.87 3.96
C ILE A 555 25.41 11.63 4.82
N PRO A 556 26.46 10.95 4.30
CA PRO A 556 27.67 10.72 5.05
C PRO A 556 28.36 12.02 5.47
N LEU A 557 28.94 12.04 6.67
CA LEU A 557 29.68 13.21 7.18
C LEU A 557 30.85 13.63 6.26
N SER A 558 31.46 12.66 5.56
CA SER A 558 32.49 12.91 4.54
C SER A 558 31.97 13.77 3.37
N VAL A 559 30.74 13.52 2.93
CA VAL A 559 30.06 14.29 1.86
C VAL A 559 29.77 15.71 2.34
N LEU A 560 29.25 15.88 3.56
CA LEU A 560 29.04 17.20 4.16
C LEU A 560 30.35 17.98 4.32
N ALA A 561 31.45 17.30 4.68
CA ALA A 561 32.78 17.90 4.79
C ALA A 561 33.37 18.27 3.42
N ALA A 562 33.14 17.45 2.38
CA ALA A 562 33.53 17.75 1.00
C ALA A 562 32.76 18.98 0.48
N ALA A 563 31.43 18.97 0.56
CA ALA A 563 30.60 20.09 0.12
C ALA A 563 30.96 21.43 0.81
N LYS A 564 31.50 21.38 2.03
CA LYS A 564 32.00 22.57 2.72
C LYS A 564 33.31 23.11 2.12
N ARG A 565 34.16 22.21 1.58
CA ARG A 565 35.43 22.57 0.92
C ARG A 565 35.22 23.02 -0.51
N ASP A 566 34.35 22.32 -1.25
CA ASP A 566 34.14 22.46 -2.69
C ASP A 566 33.31 23.70 -3.07
N ARG A 567 32.78 24.42 -2.07
CA ARG A 567 31.97 25.64 -2.25
C ARG A 567 32.64 26.68 -3.16
N ASP A 568 33.98 26.66 -3.22
CA ASP A 568 34.77 27.63 -3.94
C ASP A 568 35.40 27.10 -5.26
N ASN A 569 35.16 25.82 -5.63
CA ASN A 569 35.76 25.24 -6.84
C ASN A 569 34.79 24.35 -7.65
N PRO A 570 33.95 24.95 -8.50
CA PRO A 570 32.97 24.22 -9.33
C PRO A 570 33.58 23.17 -10.28
N THR A 571 34.85 23.33 -10.68
CA THR A 571 35.52 22.38 -11.56
C THR A 571 35.77 21.05 -10.87
N GLU A 572 36.15 21.05 -9.60
CA GLU A 572 36.31 19.84 -8.81
C GLU A 572 35.00 19.08 -8.63
N THR A 573 33.88 19.79 -8.51
CA THR A 573 32.55 19.18 -8.42
C THR A 573 32.20 18.40 -9.70
N VAL A 574 32.53 18.95 -10.86
CA VAL A 574 32.35 18.25 -12.16
C VAL A 574 33.23 17.00 -12.23
N GLU A 575 34.51 17.11 -11.83
CA GLU A 575 35.46 15.99 -11.81
C GLU A 575 35.00 14.88 -10.85
N HIS A 576 34.53 15.24 -9.65
CA HIS A 576 33.99 14.27 -8.70
C HIS A 576 32.77 13.52 -9.23
N ALA A 577 31.84 14.23 -9.90
CA ALA A 577 30.68 13.60 -10.51
C ALA A 577 31.05 12.65 -11.65
N VAL A 578 32.02 13.03 -12.50
CA VAL A 578 32.57 12.18 -13.56
C VAL A 578 33.22 10.92 -12.96
N CYS A 579 34.06 11.10 -11.93
CA CYS A 579 34.69 9.98 -11.22
C CYS A 579 33.66 9.00 -10.58
N ALA A 580 32.58 9.55 -10.01
CA ALA A 580 31.48 8.73 -9.47
C ALA A 580 30.83 7.86 -10.57
N VAL A 581 30.59 8.44 -11.75
CA VAL A 581 30.01 7.72 -12.89
C VAL A 581 30.97 6.65 -13.41
N GLU A 582 32.27 6.96 -13.52
CA GLU A 582 33.30 5.99 -13.93
C GLU A 582 33.36 4.79 -12.96
N LYS A 583 33.29 5.02 -11.65
CA LYS A 583 33.26 3.94 -10.64
C LYS A 583 32.01 3.05 -10.76
N LEU A 584 30.89 3.61 -11.12
CA LEU A 584 29.63 2.88 -11.26
C LEU A 584 29.41 2.32 -12.68
N ARG A 585 30.29 2.60 -13.63
CA ARG A 585 30.13 2.36 -15.09
C ARG A 585 29.60 0.97 -15.45
N ASN A 586 30.10 -0.06 -14.80
CA ASN A 586 29.71 -1.45 -15.06
C ASN A 586 28.38 -1.87 -14.42
N LEU A 587 27.80 -1.03 -13.58
CA LEU A 587 26.58 -1.32 -12.82
C LEU A 587 25.38 -0.50 -13.30
N ILE A 588 25.62 0.58 -14.05
CA ILE A 588 24.60 1.52 -14.51
C ILE A 588 24.53 1.61 -16.03
N SER A 589 23.40 2.00 -16.55
CA SER A 589 23.15 2.24 -17.97
C SER A 589 23.01 3.74 -18.29
N GLY A 590 22.97 4.58 -17.29
CA GLY A 590 22.87 6.02 -17.46
C GLY A 590 22.87 6.76 -16.12
N VAL A 591 22.80 8.06 -16.21
CA VAL A 591 22.75 8.98 -15.07
C VAL A 591 21.60 9.95 -15.19
N VAL A 592 21.03 10.35 -14.05
CA VAL A 592 20.11 11.47 -13.92
C VAL A 592 20.82 12.54 -13.09
N VAL A 593 21.21 13.63 -13.70
CA VAL A 593 21.88 14.73 -13.01
C VAL A 593 20.83 15.71 -12.50
N VAL A 594 20.73 15.88 -11.19
CA VAL A 594 19.88 16.88 -10.55
C VAL A 594 20.69 18.16 -10.35
N VAL A 595 20.19 19.26 -10.88
CA VAL A 595 20.89 20.56 -10.83
C VAL A 595 19.97 21.61 -10.23
N PRO A 596 20.42 22.36 -9.22
CA PRO A 596 19.65 23.47 -8.64
C PRO A 596 19.36 24.56 -9.70
N SER A 597 18.27 25.30 -9.48
CA SER A 597 17.97 26.47 -10.31
C SER A 597 19.07 27.53 -10.12
N GLY A 598 19.59 28.07 -11.22
CA GLY A 598 20.66 29.08 -11.22
C GLY A 598 22.08 28.54 -11.46
N ALA A 599 22.29 27.21 -11.46
CA ALA A 599 23.58 26.59 -11.78
C ALA A 599 23.66 26.10 -13.24
N ASP A 600 23.07 26.83 -14.17
CA ASP A 600 22.83 26.37 -15.54
C ASP A 600 24.11 26.16 -16.35
N GLU A 601 25.13 27.02 -16.20
CA GLU A 601 26.40 26.87 -16.88
C GLU A 601 27.17 25.63 -16.39
N LEU A 602 27.18 25.38 -15.09
CA LEU A 602 27.82 24.21 -14.49
C LEU A 602 27.09 22.93 -14.90
N ALA A 603 25.76 22.98 -14.99
CA ALA A 603 24.97 21.88 -15.52
C ALA A 603 25.38 21.54 -16.96
N ALA A 604 25.53 22.54 -17.83
CA ALA A 604 25.95 22.33 -19.19
C ALA A 604 27.36 21.77 -19.30
N GLN A 605 28.31 22.25 -18.47
CA GLN A 605 29.68 21.71 -18.39
C GLN A 605 29.69 20.24 -17.95
N LEU A 606 28.93 19.90 -16.90
CA LEU A 606 28.81 18.51 -16.41
C LEU A 606 28.19 17.59 -17.47
N VAL A 607 27.09 18.01 -18.10
CA VAL A 607 26.44 17.25 -19.17
C VAL A 607 27.43 16.99 -20.30
N SER A 608 28.15 18.03 -20.74
CA SER A 608 29.18 17.91 -21.78
C SER A 608 30.32 16.95 -21.38
N ALA A 609 30.75 16.97 -20.11
CA ALA A 609 31.78 16.07 -19.60
C ALA A 609 31.29 14.60 -19.57
N LEU A 610 30.07 14.37 -19.08
CA LEU A 610 29.46 13.04 -19.00
C LEU A 610 29.13 12.47 -20.39
N SER A 611 28.70 13.31 -21.35
CA SER A 611 28.44 12.87 -22.72
C SER A 611 29.70 12.36 -23.44
N LYS A 612 30.89 12.83 -23.04
CA LYS A 612 32.15 12.29 -23.56
C LYS A 612 32.45 10.86 -23.07
N LEU A 613 31.82 10.43 -21.96
CA LEU A 613 31.92 9.05 -21.47
C LEU A 613 31.06 8.08 -22.29
N GLN A 614 30.10 8.57 -23.08
CA GLN A 614 29.25 7.73 -23.93
C GLN A 614 30.08 7.03 -25.02
N SER A 615 31.11 7.65 -25.52
CA SER A 615 31.94 7.18 -26.64
C SER A 615 33.18 6.40 -26.21
N LYS A 616 33.41 6.15 -24.91
CA LYS A 616 34.49 5.30 -24.46
C LYS A 616 34.04 3.82 -24.47
N PRO A 617 34.73 2.91 -25.20
CA PRO A 617 34.40 1.48 -25.28
C PRO A 617 34.52 0.76 -23.92
#